data_a444bc5f678635a91c4ec75d5eb5d876
#
_entry.id   a444bc5f678635a91c4ec75d5eb5d876
#
_cell.length_a   1.000
_cell.length_b   1.000
_cell.length_c   1.000
_cell.angle_alpha   90.00
_cell.angle_beta   90.00
_cell.angle_gamma   90.00
#
_symmetry.space_group_name_H-M   'P 1'
#
loop_
_entity.id
_entity.type
_entity.pdbx_description
1 polymer ?
#
loop_
_entity_poly.entity_id
_entity_poly.type
_entity_poly.pdbx_seq_one_letter_code
_entity_poly.pdbx_strand_id
1 'polypeptide(L)'
;MPLEKGGRADKMGNRYEIRCIIYEMLKILREVNYSIVIEALGEDEVGTDILITGFEGKKEHQQCKVRNASKEYWTIADLKARNILNNWKKQLERGDNREVALVSAVGCTHIVDLHTRAINSTDTPTDFYEYQIKAGGKEFQDSYKDFCKGMGLETSDTIDVAKSIDYLRRINIKQMSEYTLQESILQEIGYYFTTDKECVYSAFVSLIVDSDIYAKEITALELREYFIKQGIRMRLLDGDKRIIPQVELINKEYRYSFKSLKEGLIDRNEFTECIETINNEQSFVISGNAGYGKSGCTEAILNYCEKEDIPYIAIKLDRRIPHGNSEIWGQELGFAGSIVYALNAISKDKTAVLVLDQLDALRWTQANSSEALAVCMEMIRQVGYLNYERAKKIVIVFVCRNYDLHNDNNIKSLFERDGDNTLRIEWKKIFIKDFDDSIVKKVVGPKYEDLTLKTRRLLQVPSNLYIWQHLDE
;
A
#
# COMPACT_ATOMS: atom_id res chain seq x y z
N MET A 1 -39.51 18.07 20.52
CA MET A 1 -39.07 17.22 21.64
C MET A 1 -37.70 16.67 21.30
N PRO A 2 -36.75 16.57 22.23
CA PRO A 2 -35.53 15.86 21.94
C PRO A 2 -35.89 14.40 21.61
N LEU A 3 -35.39 13.93 20.46
CA LEU A 3 -35.68 12.58 19.95
C LEU A 3 -35.22 11.51 20.94
N GLU A 4 -34.18 11.78 21.74
CA GLU A 4 -33.57 10.84 22.67
C GLU A 4 -33.06 11.56 23.93
N LYS A 5 -33.20 10.96 25.11
CA LYS A 5 -32.70 11.48 26.40
C LYS A 5 -31.85 10.44 27.12
N GLY A 6 -30.74 10.88 27.76
CA GLY A 6 -29.96 10.08 28.67
C GLY A 6 -29.31 8.85 28.02
N GLY A 7 -29.25 7.71 28.69
CA GLY A 7 -28.55 6.50 28.29
C GLY A 7 -28.95 5.90 26.93
N ARG A 8 -30.10 6.30 26.35
CA ARG A 8 -30.45 5.89 24.99
C ARG A 8 -29.71 6.72 23.95
N ALA A 9 -29.53 8.01 24.20
CA ALA A 9 -28.72 8.86 23.32
C ALA A 9 -27.25 8.42 23.30
N ASP A 10 -26.71 8.04 24.45
CA ASP A 10 -25.34 7.52 24.57
C ASP A 10 -25.18 6.20 23.80
N LYS A 11 -26.12 5.26 23.93
CA LYS A 11 -26.11 4.00 23.17
C LYS A 11 -26.22 4.21 21.66
N MET A 12 -26.98 5.20 21.22
CA MET A 12 -27.05 5.54 19.78
C MET A 12 -25.76 6.20 19.31
N GLY A 13 -25.13 7.02 20.14
CA GLY A 13 -23.82 7.62 19.88
C GLY A 13 -22.76 6.56 19.67
N ASN A 14 -22.62 5.65 20.61
CA ASN A 14 -21.67 4.55 20.57
C ASN A 14 -21.90 3.63 19.36
N ARG A 15 -23.16 3.33 19.03
CA ARG A 15 -23.48 2.51 17.85
C ARG A 15 -23.08 3.18 16.55
N TYR A 16 -23.28 4.49 16.43
CA TYR A 16 -22.87 5.26 15.25
C TYR A 16 -21.36 5.28 15.11
N GLU A 17 -20.66 5.52 16.19
CA GLU A 17 -19.20 5.55 16.26
C GLU A 17 -18.58 4.19 15.87
N ILE A 18 -19.09 3.08 16.44
CA ILE A 18 -18.69 1.73 16.06
C ILE A 18 -18.82 1.52 14.53
N ARG A 19 -19.91 1.97 13.93
CA ARG A 19 -20.11 1.90 12.48
C ARG A 19 -19.11 2.74 11.71
N CYS A 20 -18.78 3.94 12.18
CA CYS A 20 -17.74 4.76 11.59
C CYS A 20 -16.39 4.05 11.64
N ILE A 21 -16.04 3.43 12.78
CA ILE A 21 -14.82 2.65 12.95
C ILE A 21 -14.79 1.47 11.96
N ILE A 22 -15.87 0.68 11.88
CA ILE A 22 -15.96 -0.44 10.92
C ILE A 22 -15.78 0.04 9.48
N TYR A 23 -16.41 1.15 9.11
CA TYR A 23 -16.29 1.72 7.78
C TYR A 23 -14.86 2.14 7.44
N GLU A 24 -14.14 2.76 8.36
CA GLU A 24 -12.73 3.10 8.19
C GLU A 24 -11.84 1.84 8.22
N MET A 25 -12.12 0.83 9.07
CA MET A 25 -11.40 -0.46 9.04
C MET A 25 -11.55 -1.18 7.69
N LEU A 26 -12.72 -1.10 7.05
CA LEU A 26 -12.91 -1.64 5.70
C LEU A 26 -12.05 -0.90 4.68
N LYS A 27 -11.86 0.41 4.81
CA LYS A 27 -10.93 1.17 3.96
C LYS A 27 -9.47 0.79 4.22
N ILE A 28 -9.10 0.49 5.48
CA ILE A 28 -7.76 -0.04 5.80
C ILE A 28 -7.56 -1.40 5.13
N LEU A 29 -8.54 -2.31 5.19
CA LEU A 29 -8.47 -3.59 4.49
C LEU A 29 -8.32 -3.46 2.98
N ARG A 30 -8.88 -2.39 2.38
CA ARG A 30 -8.73 -2.02 0.97
C ARG A 30 -7.41 -1.33 0.66
N GLU A 31 -6.60 -1.07 1.68
CA GLU A 31 -5.34 -0.33 1.55
C GLU A 31 -5.53 1.09 0.96
N VAL A 32 -6.71 1.71 1.19
CA VAL A 32 -6.95 3.13 0.88
C VAL A 32 -6.19 4.02 1.86
N ASN A 33 -6.12 3.61 3.13
CA ASN A 33 -5.35 4.24 4.18
C ASN A 33 -4.40 3.22 4.81
N TYR A 34 -3.32 3.70 5.42
CA TYR A 34 -2.30 2.85 6.03
C TYR A 34 -2.76 2.22 7.34
N SER A 35 -3.28 3.04 8.26
CA SER A 35 -3.67 2.59 9.61
C SER A 35 -4.79 3.40 10.22
N ILE A 36 -5.40 2.81 11.25
CA ILE A 36 -6.40 3.42 12.10
C ILE A 36 -5.99 3.29 13.57
N VAL A 37 -6.22 4.34 14.36
CA VAL A 37 -6.15 4.32 15.82
C VAL A 37 -7.48 4.76 16.39
N ILE A 38 -8.07 3.98 17.28
CA ILE A 38 -9.31 4.30 17.99
C ILE A 38 -8.94 4.90 19.33
N GLU A 39 -9.56 6.04 19.71
CA GLU A 39 -9.28 6.72 20.97
C GLU A 39 -7.76 6.95 21.16
N ALA A 40 -7.16 7.72 20.24
CA ALA A 40 -5.75 8.05 20.29
C ALA A 40 -5.38 8.74 21.60
N LEU A 41 -4.12 8.56 22.06
CA LEU A 41 -3.62 9.15 23.30
C LEU A 41 -2.64 10.31 23.03
N GLY A 42 -2.43 11.12 24.06
CA GLY A 42 -1.43 12.18 24.05
C GLY A 42 -1.81 13.34 23.13
N GLU A 43 -0.93 13.69 22.22
CA GLU A 43 -1.14 14.85 21.33
C GLU A 43 -2.25 14.64 20.34
N ASP A 44 -2.50 13.42 19.93
CA ASP A 44 -3.51 13.06 18.93
C ASP A 44 -4.92 12.85 19.55
N GLU A 45 -5.04 12.86 20.89
CA GLU A 45 -6.28 12.63 21.64
C GLU A 45 -7.33 13.76 21.44
N VAL A 46 -6.87 15.01 21.34
CA VAL A 46 -7.77 16.18 21.43
C VAL A 46 -8.79 16.19 20.31
N GLY A 47 -10.07 15.90 20.66
CA GLY A 47 -11.20 15.92 19.73
C GLY A 47 -11.13 14.84 18.65
N THR A 48 -10.48 13.71 18.94
CA THR A 48 -10.24 12.62 18.00
C THR A 48 -10.85 11.34 18.54
N ASP A 49 -11.95 10.90 17.95
CA ASP A 49 -12.54 9.60 18.25
C ASP A 49 -11.83 8.51 17.39
N ILE A 50 -11.46 8.88 16.13
CA ILE A 50 -10.75 8.01 15.18
C ILE A 50 -9.60 8.79 14.54
N LEU A 51 -8.39 8.25 14.57
CA LEU A 51 -7.24 8.77 13.85
C LEU A 51 -6.93 7.87 12.66
N ILE A 52 -6.93 8.44 11.47
CA ILE A 52 -6.56 7.74 10.22
C ILE A 52 -5.20 8.24 9.77
N THR A 53 -4.30 7.32 9.44
CA THR A 53 -3.01 7.65 8.83
C THR A 53 -3.01 7.17 7.38
N GLY A 54 -2.73 8.08 6.45
CA GLY A 54 -2.52 7.76 5.04
C GLY A 54 -1.09 7.26 4.77
N PHE A 55 -0.87 6.67 3.60
CA PHE A 55 0.46 6.16 3.20
C PHE A 55 1.52 7.27 3.08
N GLU A 56 1.11 8.49 2.76
CA GLU A 56 1.99 9.67 2.71
C GLU A 56 2.27 10.29 4.09
N GLY A 57 1.82 9.65 5.17
CA GLY A 57 1.97 10.16 6.54
C GLY A 57 1.01 11.30 6.88
N LYS A 58 -0.01 11.56 6.07
CA LYS A 58 -1.12 12.44 6.42
C LYS A 58 -1.94 11.82 7.54
N LYS A 59 -2.32 12.62 8.53
CA LYS A 59 -3.14 12.24 9.67
C LYS A 59 -4.49 12.94 9.63
N GLU A 60 -5.57 12.20 9.53
CA GLU A 60 -6.93 12.74 9.64
C GLU A 60 -7.54 12.42 11.01
N HIS A 61 -7.84 13.46 11.77
CA HIS A 61 -8.46 13.40 13.10
C HIS A 61 -9.97 13.50 12.95
N GLN A 62 -10.68 12.39 13.06
CA GLN A 62 -12.13 12.32 12.90
C GLN A 62 -12.82 12.40 14.26
N GLN A 63 -13.84 13.27 14.35
CA GLN A 63 -14.78 13.32 15.47
C GLN A 63 -16.15 12.83 15.01
N CYS A 64 -16.68 11.80 15.67
CA CYS A 64 -17.95 11.16 15.32
C CYS A 64 -19.09 11.71 16.16
N LYS A 65 -20.12 12.27 15.52
CA LYS A 65 -21.30 12.79 16.20
C LYS A 65 -22.55 12.42 15.40
N VAL A 66 -23.45 11.62 15.97
CA VAL A 66 -24.68 11.18 15.28
C VAL A 66 -25.48 12.37 14.77
N ARG A 67 -25.73 13.35 15.65
CA ARG A 67 -26.57 14.52 15.36
C ARG A 67 -26.14 15.72 16.19
N ASN A 68 -26.60 16.88 15.77
CA ASN A 68 -26.53 18.09 16.57
C ASN A 68 -27.83 18.25 17.42
N ALA A 69 -27.97 17.44 18.45
CA ALA A 69 -29.20 17.36 19.28
C ALA A 69 -30.46 17.13 18.40
N SER A 70 -31.44 18.04 18.43
CA SER A 70 -32.65 17.96 17.61
C SER A 70 -32.58 18.73 16.28
N LYS A 71 -31.41 19.31 15.95
CA LYS A 71 -31.23 20.10 14.73
C LYS A 71 -30.97 19.18 13.52
N GLU A 72 -31.39 19.67 12.35
CA GLU A 72 -31.21 18.97 11.06
C GLU A 72 -29.83 19.22 10.43
N TYR A 73 -29.07 20.18 10.97
CA TYR A 73 -27.73 20.53 10.47
C TYR A 73 -26.85 21.11 11.60
N TRP A 74 -25.56 21.17 11.35
CA TRP A 74 -24.57 21.85 12.17
C TRP A 74 -24.42 23.31 11.73
N THR A 75 -24.36 24.23 12.69
CA THR A 75 -23.95 25.62 12.46
C THR A 75 -22.54 25.84 13.00
N ILE A 76 -21.84 26.86 12.54
CA ILE A 76 -20.51 27.25 13.07
C ILE A 76 -20.61 27.59 14.57
N ALA A 77 -21.72 28.20 14.98
CA ALA A 77 -21.99 28.47 16.40
C ALA A 77 -22.11 27.19 17.24
N ASP A 78 -22.72 26.12 16.69
CA ASP A 78 -22.80 24.83 17.37
C ASP A 78 -21.43 24.16 17.49
N LEU A 79 -20.63 24.21 16.43
CA LEU A 79 -19.24 23.67 16.45
C LEU A 79 -18.40 24.40 17.51
N LYS A 80 -18.56 25.72 17.61
CA LYS A 80 -17.90 26.52 18.66
C LYS A 80 -18.40 26.17 20.05
N ALA A 81 -19.71 26.10 20.27
CA ALA A 81 -20.31 25.80 21.58
C ALA A 81 -19.93 24.41 22.10
N ARG A 82 -19.67 23.47 21.20
CA ARG A 82 -19.19 22.10 21.53
C ARG A 82 -17.68 21.97 21.54
N ASN A 83 -16.95 23.07 21.48
CA ASN A 83 -15.48 23.12 21.47
C ASN A 83 -14.80 22.41 20.26
N ILE A 84 -15.56 22.08 19.21
CA ILE A 84 -15.04 21.36 18.03
C ILE A 84 -14.04 22.23 17.28
N LEU A 85 -14.36 23.51 17.03
CA LEU A 85 -13.44 24.43 16.33
C LEU A 85 -12.10 24.60 17.08
N ASN A 86 -12.14 24.70 18.42
CA ASN A 86 -10.92 24.82 19.20
C ASN A 86 -10.08 23.52 19.17
N ASN A 87 -10.73 22.37 19.18
CA ASN A 87 -10.05 21.07 19.03
C ASN A 87 -9.40 20.96 17.64
N TRP A 88 -10.11 21.33 16.58
CA TRP A 88 -9.58 21.38 15.22
C TRP A 88 -8.36 22.29 15.11
N LYS A 89 -8.46 23.51 15.66
CA LYS A 89 -7.32 24.45 15.70
C LYS A 89 -6.09 23.80 16.31
N LYS A 90 -6.23 23.17 17.48
CA LYS A 90 -5.12 22.51 18.17
C LYS A 90 -4.47 21.42 17.34
N GLN A 91 -5.23 20.65 16.56
CA GLN A 91 -4.67 19.63 15.69
C GLN A 91 -3.99 20.24 14.46
N LEU A 92 -4.64 21.22 13.80
CA LEU A 92 -4.12 21.85 12.59
C LEU A 92 -2.82 22.65 12.83
N GLU A 93 -2.64 23.25 14.02
CA GLU A 93 -1.44 23.99 14.41
C GLU A 93 -0.21 23.09 14.64
N ARG A 94 -0.40 21.76 14.75
CA ARG A 94 0.70 20.81 15.02
C ARG A 94 1.46 20.36 13.78
N GLY A 95 0.95 20.62 12.59
CA GLY A 95 1.63 20.27 11.34
C GLY A 95 0.76 20.35 10.12
N ASP A 96 1.38 20.55 8.97
CA ASP A 96 0.71 20.69 7.68
C ASP A 96 0.16 19.36 7.14
N ASN A 97 0.65 18.24 7.69
CA ASN A 97 0.18 16.89 7.37
C ASN A 97 -1.04 16.46 8.18
N ARG A 98 -1.64 17.36 8.97
CA ARG A 98 -2.82 17.07 9.78
C ARG A 98 -4.08 17.64 9.15
N GLU A 99 -5.10 16.81 9.08
CA GLU A 99 -6.45 17.16 8.68
C GLU A 99 -7.42 16.84 9.81
N VAL A 100 -8.57 17.50 9.81
CA VAL A 100 -9.62 17.25 10.80
C VAL A 100 -10.94 17.00 10.11
N ALA A 101 -11.77 16.14 10.68
CA ALA A 101 -13.08 15.82 10.12
C ALA A 101 -14.16 15.74 11.18
N LEU A 102 -15.35 16.24 10.84
CA LEU A 102 -16.59 15.91 11.53
C LEU A 102 -17.32 14.84 10.74
N VAL A 103 -17.49 13.66 11.33
CA VAL A 103 -18.31 12.58 10.77
C VAL A 103 -19.67 12.61 11.44
N SER A 104 -20.73 12.92 10.69
CA SER A 104 -22.06 13.10 11.28
C SER A 104 -23.18 12.69 10.32
N ALA A 105 -24.31 12.27 10.88
CA ALA A 105 -25.51 12.00 10.10
C ALA A 105 -26.11 13.27 9.46
N VAL A 106 -25.77 14.42 9.96
CA VAL A 106 -26.24 15.74 9.45
C VAL A 106 -25.05 16.60 9.06
N GLY A 107 -25.20 17.38 7.98
CA GLY A 107 -24.12 18.18 7.42
C GLY A 107 -23.89 19.51 8.11
N CYS A 108 -22.85 20.23 7.69
CA CYS A 108 -22.54 21.61 8.05
C CYS A 108 -22.28 22.41 6.77
N THR A 109 -23.35 22.87 6.13
CA THR A 109 -23.30 23.52 4.81
C THR A 109 -22.31 24.68 4.78
N HIS A 110 -22.34 25.54 5.81
CA HIS A 110 -21.47 26.73 5.87
C HIS A 110 -19.98 26.37 5.86
N ILE A 111 -19.55 25.30 6.58
CA ILE A 111 -18.15 24.85 6.54
C ILE A 111 -17.81 24.22 5.19
N VAL A 112 -18.71 23.42 4.61
CA VAL A 112 -18.51 22.81 3.28
C VAL A 112 -18.35 23.88 2.21
N ASP A 113 -19.18 24.93 2.25
CA ASP A 113 -19.09 26.03 1.30
C ASP A 113 -17.79 26.83 1.46
N LEU A 114 -17.39 27.14 2.70
CA LEU A 114 -16.12 27.82 2.98
C LEU A 114 -14.92 26.97 2.54
N HIS A 115 -14.92 25.67 2.81
CA HIS A 115 -13.90 24.70 2.36
C HIS A 115 -13.81 24.70 0.83
N THR A 116 -14.94 24.58 0.13
CA THR A 116 -14.99 24.58 -1.34
C THR A 116 -14.39 25.86 -1.93
N ARG A 117 -14.69 27.01 -1.33
CA ARG A 117 -14.12 28.29 -1.74
C ARG A 117 -12.63 28.39 -1.47
N ALA A 118 -12.16 27.86 -0.35
CA ALA A 118 -10.74 27.81 -0.02
C ALA A 118 -9.93 26.93 -0.99
N ILE A 119 -10.48 25.77 -1.39
CA ILE A 119 -9.84 24.90 -2.39
C ILE A 119 -9.75 25.56 -3.76
N ASN A 120 -10.83 26.25 -4.17
CA ASN A 120 -10.93 26.87 -5.50
C ASN A 120 -10.34 28.29 -5.55
N SER A 121 -9.67 28.75 -4.51
CA SER A 121 -9.05 30.07 -4.46
C SER A 121 -7.53 30.01 -4.73
N THR A 122 -6.99 31.17 -5.10
CA THR A 122 -5.54 31.41 -5.07
C THR A 122 -5.06 31.47 -3.62
N ASP A 123 -3.73 31.33 -3.41
CA ASP A 123 -3.14 31.45 -2.06
C ASP A 123 -3.01 32.89 -1.57
N THR A 124 -3.45 33.88 -2.38
CA THR A 124 -3.39 35.29 -2.04
C THR A 124 -4.53 35.65 -1.05
N PRO A 125 -4.25 36.00 0.21
CA PRO A 125 -5.28 36.27 1.23
C PRO A 125 -6.25 37.37 0.82
N THR A 126 -5.77 38.41 0.18
CA THR A 126 -6.59 39.53 -0.29
C THR A 126 -7.58 39.10 -1.36
N ASP A 127 -7.13 38.31 -2.35
CA ASP A 127 -7.99 37.81 -3.42
C ASP A 127 -9.02 36.83 -2.89
N PHE A 128 -8.64 35.94 -1.96
CA PHE A 128 -9.59 35.05 -1.28
C PHE A 128 -10.71 35.85 -0.60
N TYR A 129 -10.33 36.85 0.20
CA TYR A 129 -11.34 37.65 0.93
C TYR A 129 -12.26 38.41 -0.02
N GLU A 130 -11.72 39.13 -1.01
CA GLU A 130 -12.50 39.94 -1.95
C GLU A 130 -13.37 39.07 -2.88
N TYR A 131 -12.82 38.05 -3.49
CA TYR A 131 -13.48 37.28 -4.56
C TYR A 131 -14.27 36.07 -4.04
N GLN A 132 -13.82 35.42 -2.97
CA GLN A 132 -14.50 34.22 -2.45
C GLN A 132 -15.45 34.54 -1.29
N ILE A 133 -15.10 35.48 -0.43
CA ILE A 133 -15.92 35.78 0.77
C ILE A 133 -16.87 36.97 0.53
N LYS A 134 -16.30 38.12 0.19
CA LYS A 134 -17.07 39.36 0.04
C LYS A 134 -18.06 39.32 -1.13
N ALA A 135 -17.63 38.78 -2.26
CA ALA A 135 -18.46 38.58 -3.45
C ALA A 135 -19.60 37.56 -3.23
N GLY A 136 -19.47 36.66 -2.26
CA GLY A 136 -20.51 35.66 -1.89
C GLY A 136 -21.71 36.24 -1.13
N GLY A 137 -21.67 37.52 -0.75
CA GLY A 137 -22.76 38.18 -0.03
C GLY A 137 -22.63 38.14 1.50
N LYS A 138 -23.61 38.79 2.20
CA LYS A 138 -23.53 39.01 3.63
C LYS A 138 -23.50 37.70 4.46
N GLU A 139 -24.27 36.72 4.08
CA GLU A 139 -24.32 35.41 4.76
C GLU A 139 -22.97 34.72 4.80
N PHE A 140 -22.23 34.71 3.67
CA PHE A 140 -20.88 34.18 3.62
C PHE A 140 -19.87 34.96 4.45
N GLN A 141 -19.98 36.28 4.42
CA GLN A 141 -19.13 37.14 5.25
C GLN A 141 -19.34 36.86 6.74
N ASP A 142 -20.60 36.72 7.16
CA ASP A 142 -20.94 36.43 8.55
C ASP A 142 -20.48 35.03 8.95
N SER A 143 -20.71 34.03 8.11
CA SER A 143 -20.22 32.66 8.33
C SER A 143 -18.67 32.59 8.41
N TYR A 144 -17.97 33.29 7.53
CA TYR A 144 -16.50 33.36 7.58
C TYR A 144 -16.00 34.06 8.84
N LYS A 145 -16.63 35.17 9.25
CA LYS A 145 -16.29 35.86 10.51
C LYS A 145 -16.51 34.97 11.74
N ASP A 146 -17.62 34.24 11.76
CA ASP A 146 -17.93 33.32 12.86
C ASP A 146 -16.93 32.16 12.91
N PHE A 147 -16.51 31.65 11.75
CA PHE A 147 -15.45 30.66 11.64
C PHE A 147 -14.11 31.19 12.17
N CYS A 148 -13.64 32.33 11.65
CA CYS A 148 -12.40 32.96 12.11
C CYS A 148 -12.43 33.24 13.62
N LYS A 149 -13.52 33.83 14.13
CA LYS A 149 -13.68 34.03 15.56
C LYS A 149 -13.69 32.74 16.38
N GLY A 150 -14.25 31.66 15.84
CA GLY A 150 -14.25 30.34 16.45
C GLY A 150 -12.86 29.72 16.50
N MET A 151 -12.05 29.99 15.47
CA MET A 151 -10.63 29.53 15.35
C MET A 151 -9.65 30.51 16.02
N GLY A 152 -10.13 31.66 16.57
CA GLY A 152 -9.29 32.71 17.18
C GLY A 152 -8.39 33.38 16.15
N LEU A 153 -8.94 33.70 14.98
CA LEU A 153 -8.30 34.42 13.87
C LEU A 153 -8.98 35.74 13.63
N GLU A 154 -8.22 36.76 13.20
CA GLU A 154 -8.72 38.10 12.87
C GLU A 154 -8.85 38.27 11.35
N THR A 155 -10.07 38.61 10.88
CA THR A 155 -10.36 38.78 9.44
C THR A 155 -9.71 39.99 8.81
N SER A 156 -9.19 40.93 9.61
CA SER A 156 -8.45 42.12 9.17
C SER A 156 -6.94 41.91 9.06
N ASP A 157 -6.41 40.82 9.61
CA ASP A 157 -4.99 40.46 9.54
C ASP A 157 -4.75 39.52 8.36
N THR A 158 -3.86 39.90 7.44
CA THR A 158 -3.51 39.13 6.25
C THR A 158 -2.89 37.77 6.59
N ILE A 159 -2.15 37.67 7.70
CA ILE A 159 -1.54 36.42 8.17
C ILE A 159 -2.62 35.47 8.65
N ASP A 160 -3.58 35.97 9.41
CA ASP A 160 -4.69 35.16 9.92
C ASP A 160 -5.65 34.74 8.79
N VAL A 161 -5.83 35.57 7.79
CA VAL A 161 -6.57 35.19 6.57
C VAL A 161 -5.85 34.07 5.83
N ALA A 162 -4.54 34.14 5.66
CA ALA A 162 -3.75 33.04 5.07
C ALA A 162 -3.90 31.74 5.87
N LYS A 163 -3.79 31.79 7.19
CA LYS A 163 -4.03 30.63 8.06
C LYS A 163 -5.47 30.08 7.92
N SER A 164 -6.45 30.96 7.80
CA SER A 164 -7.83 30.52 7.64
C SER A 164 -8.06 29.74 6.35
N ILE A 165 -7.39 30.13 5.25
CA ILE A 165 -7.43 29.42 3.97
C ILE A 165 -6.83 28.01 4.15
N ASP A 166 -5.65 27.93 4.77
CA ASP A 166 -4.98 26.67 5.05
C ASP A 166 -5.83 25.74 5.93
N TYR A 167 -6.39 26.27 7.01
CA TYR A 167 -7.25 25.49 7.90
C TYR A 167 -8.52 25.02 7.18
N LEU A 168 -9.18 25.87 6.42
CA LEU A 168 -10.38 25.49 5.67
C LEU A 168 -10.10 24.38 4.66
N ARG A 169 -8.94 24.36 4.03
CA ARG A 169 -8.52 23.30 3.09
C ARG A 169 -8.31 21.94 3.77
N ARG A 170 -8.01 21.94 5.07
CA ARG A 170 -7.72 20.75 5.87
C ARG A 170 -8.88 20.33 6.80
N ILE A 171 -10.05 20.99 6.68
CA ILE A 171 -11.26 20.64 7.43
C ILE A 171 -12.23 19.91 6.51
N ASN A 172 -12.65 18.72 6.91
CA ASN A 172 -13.59 17.88 6.18
C ASN A 172 -14.92 17.71 6.94
N ILE A 173 -16.05 17.75 6.23
CA ILE A 173 -17.36 17.37 6.76
C ILE A 173 -17.82 16.11 6.03
N LYS A 174 -17.86 15.00 6.74
CA LYS A 174 -18.31 13.70 6.23
C LYS A 174 -19.74 13.45 6.68
N GLN A 175 -20.70 13.78 5.81
CA GLN A 175 -22.10 13.54 6.11
C GLN A 175 -22.48 12.11 5.72
N MET A 176 -22.79 11.29 6.72
CA MET A 176 -23.18 9.89 6.54
C MET A 176 -24.35 9.56 7.45
N SER A 177 -25.55 9.35 6.89
CA SER A 177 -26.70 8.91 7.70
C SER A 177 -26.42 7.52 8.29
N GLU A 178 -27.03 7.20 9.43
CA GLU A 178 -26.85 5.90 10.08
C GLU A 178 -27.27 4.75 9.16
N TYR A 179 -28.31 4.94 8.36
CA TYR A 179 -28.79 3.98 7.38
C TYR A 179 -27.79 3.81 6.23
N THR A 180 -27.38 4.91 5.60
CA THR A 180 -26.41 4.88 4.49
C THR A 180 -25.09 4.22 4.91
N LEU A 181 -24.61 4.54 6.12
CA LEU A 181 -23.39 3.99 6.67
C LEU A 181 -23.51 2.46 6.85
N GLN A 182 -24.62 1.98 7.40
CA GLN A 182 -24.87 0.55 7.58
C GLN A 182 -24.94 -0.18 6.24
N GLU A 183 -25.69 0.36 5.27
CA GLU A 183 -25.79 -0.24 3.93
C GLU A 183 -24.41 -0.30 3.24
N SER A 184 -23.64 0.79 3.32
CA SER A 184 -22.29 0.83 2.76
C SER A 184 -21.38 -0.22 3.40
N ILE A 185 -21.41 -0.38 4.73
CA ILE A 185 -20.65 -1.41 5.43
C ILE A 185 -21.04 -2.81 4.95
N LEU A 186 -22.34 -3.13 4.88
CA LEU A 186 -22.80 -4.44 4.45
C LEU A 186 -22.51 -4.74 2.98
N GLN A 187 -22.52 -3.71 2.12
CA GLN A 187 -22.10 -3.84 0.72
C GLN A 187 -20.60 -4.13 0.62
N GLU A 188 -19.76 -3.37 1.30
CA GLU A 188 -18.32 -3.56 1.34
C GLU A 188 -17.95 -4.95 1.90
N ILE A 189 -18.57 -5.35 3.01
CA ILE A 189 -18.39 -6.70 3.56
C ILE A 189 -18.75 -7.77 2.52
N GLY A 190 -19.89 -7.63 1.83
CA GLY A 190 -20.30 -8.60 0.79
C GLY A 190 -19.39 -8.60 -0.42
N TYR A 191 -18.67 -7.54 -0.69
CA TYR A 191 -17.67 -7.46 -1.74
C TYR A 191 -16.35 -8.13 -1.36
N TYR A 192 -15.88 -7.91 -0.12
CA TYR A 192 -14.56 -8.37 0.33
C TYR A 192 -14.54 -9.74 0.99
N PHE A 193 -15.67 -10.23 1.50
CA PHE A 193 -15.71 -11.49 2.23
C PHE A 193 -16.60 -12.53 1.55
N THR A 194 -16.22 -13.80 1.67
CA THR A 194 -17.05 -14.93 1.25
C THR A 194 -17.88 -15.47 2.40
N THR A 195 -17.51 -15.15 3.65
CA THR A 195 -18.26 -15.48 4.85
C THR A 195 -19.52 -14.63 4.92
N ASP A 196 -20.56 -15.15 5.58
CA ASP A 196 -21.83 -14.44 5.78
C ASP A 196 -21.63 -13.03 6.37
N LYS A 197 -22.38 -12.07 5.84
CA LYS A 197 -22.19 -10.64 6.17
C LYS A 197 -22.43 -10.33 7.64
N GLU A 198 -23.41 -10.96 8.25
CA GLU A 198 -23.75 -10.74 9.67
C GLU A 198 -22.65 -11.32 10.59
N CYS A 199 -22.09 -12.46 10.21
CA CYS A 199 -20.93 -13.04 10.91
C CYS A 199 -19.73 -12.10 10.86
N VAL A 200 -19.40 -11.55 9.67
CA VAL A 200 -18.29 -10.61 9.49
C VAL A 200 -18.54 -9.32 10.26
N TYR A 201 -19.75 -8.75 10.16
CA TYR A 201 -20.13 -7.54 10.90
C TYR A 201 -19.99 -7.75 12.41
N SER A 202 -20.49 -8.89 12.92
CA SER A 202 -20.39 -9.25 14.35
C SER A 202 -18.93 -9.39 14.80
N ALA A 203 -18.06 -9.94 13.95
CA ALA A 203 -16.63 -10.03 14.25
C ALA A 203 -15.95 -8.67 14.33
N PHE A 204 -16.29 -7.70 13.46
CA PHE A 204 -15.84 -6.32 13.60
C PHE A 204 -16.29 -5.70 14.93
N VAL A 205 -17.57 -5.86 15.28
CA VAL A 205 -18.10 -5.35 16.54
C VAL A 205 -17.37 -5.96 17.74
N SER A 206 -17.14 -7.29 17.73
CA SER A 206 -16.41 -7.98 18.77
C SER A 206 -14.96 -7.51 18.88
N LEU A 207 -14.30 -7.27 17.74
CA LEU A 207 -12.95 -6.70 17.72
C LEU A 207 -12.90 -5.33 18.42
N ILE A 208 -13.87 -4.46 18.14
CA ILE A 208 -13.90 -3.09 18.69
C ILE A 208 -14.29 -3.10 20.18
N VAL A 209 -15.26 -3.95 20.59
CA VAL A 209 -15.83 -3.91 21.94
C VAL A 209 -15.08 -4.80 22.92
N ASP A 210 -14.66 -6.00 22.47
CA ASP A 210 -14.14 -7.05 23.36
C ASP A 210 -12.61 -7.12 23.37
N SER A 211 -11.95 -6.52 22.35
CA SER A 211 -10.50 -6.57 22.24
C SER A 211 -9.85 -5.29 22.76
N ASP A 212 -8.67 -5.41 23.34
CA ASP A 212 -7.87 -4.27 23.80
C ASP A 212 -7.11 -3.63 22.61
N ILE A 213 -7.87 -2.95 21.74
CA ILE A 213 -7.35 -2.29 20.54
C ILE A 213 -7.30 -0.76 20.64
N TYR A 214 -7.83 -0.20 21.72
CA TYR A 214 -7.82 1.25 21.93
C TYR A 214 -6.40 1.79 22.03
N ALA A 215 -6.17 2.96 21.45
CA ALA A 215 -4.88 3.63 21.36
C ALA A 215 -3.76 2.83 20.67
N LYS A 216 -4.09 1.70 20.02
CA LYS A 216 -3.15 0.91 19.22
C LYS A 216 -3.34 1.21 17.75
N GLU A 217 -2.23 1.26 17.03
CA GLU A 217 -2.26 1.35 15.57
C GLU A 217 -2.69 -0.01 14.99
N ILE A 218 -3.69 0.03 14.09
CA ILE A 218 -4.23 -1.15 13.42
C ILE A 218 -4.05 -0.98 11.93
N THR A 219 -3.33 -1.89 11.31
CA THR A 219 -3.08 -1.95 9.87
C THR A 219 -3.95 -3.01 9.19
N ALA A 220 -3.90 -3.07 7.86
CA ALA A 220 -4.57 -4.11 7.09
C ALA A 220 -4.10 -5.52 7.49
N LEU A 221 -2.82 -5.66 7.88
CA LEU A 221 -2.26 -6.93 8.30
C LEU A 221 -2.90 -7.45 9.57
N GLU A 222 -2.97 -6.62 10.65
CA GLU A 222 -3.58 -7.02 11.91
C GLU A 222 -5.06 -7.37 11.73
N LEU A 223 -5.79 -6.62 10.90
CA LEU A 223 -7.19 -6.92 10.59
C LEU A 223 -7.33 -8.28 9.89
N ARG A 224 -6.49 -8.55 8.86
CA ARG A 224 -6.50 -9.82 8.13
C ARG A 224 -6.17 -10.99 9.05
N GLU A 225 -5.13 -10.86 9.88
CA GLU A 225 -4.77 -11.90 10.87
C GLU A 225 -5.91 -12.18 11.86
N TYR A 226 -6.58 -11.14 12.33
CA TYR A 226 -7.73 -11.29 13.21
C TYR A 226 -8.84 -12.10 12.54
N PHE A 227 -9.24 -11.75 11.31
CA PHE A 227 -10.30 -12.44 10.59
C PHE A 227 -9.95 -13.90 10.28
N ILE A 228 -8.71 -14.19 9.92
CA ILE A 228 -8.23 -15.57 9.72
C ILE A 228 -8.40 -16.38 11.00
N LYS A 229 -7.98 -15.84 12.15
CA LYS A 229 -8.13 -16.51 13.47
C LYS A 229 -9.59 -16.76 13.83
N GLN A 230 -10.52 -15.92 13.35
CA GLN A 230 -11.96 -16.11 13.52
C GLN A 230 -12.58 -17.07 12.47
N GLY A 231 -11.78 -17.63 11.56
CA GLY A 231 -12.28 -18.49 10.48
C GLY A 231 -13.06 -17.75 9.39
N ILE A 232 -12.94 -16.42 9.35
CA ILE A 232 -13.60 -15.55 8.36
C ILE A 232 -12.73 -15.48 7.11
N ARG A 233 -13.33 -15.78 5.94
CA ARG A 233 -12.64 -15.83 4.66
C ARG A 233 -12.87 -14.56 3.87
N MET A 234 -11.78 -13.94 3.42
CA MET A 234 -11.83 -12.81 2.50
C MET A 234 -11.95 -13.30 1.05
N ARG A 235 -12.65 -12.52 0.23
CA ARG A 235 -12.78 -12.79 -1.20
C ARG A 235 -11.50 -12.36 -1.90
N LEU A 236 -10.99 -13.22 -2.75
CA LEU A 236 -9.92 -12.90 -3.67
C LEU A 236 -10.55 -12.31 -4.95
N LEU A 237 -9.89 -11.33 -5.55
CA LEU A 237 -10.35 -10.74 -6.82
C LEU A 237 -10.18 -11.77 -7.94
N ASP A 238 -11.23 -12.55 -8.18
CA ASP A 238 -11.26 -13.54 -9.26
C ASP A 238 -11.77 -12.90 -10.56
N GLY A 239 -11.04 -13.12 -11.65
CA GLY A 239 -11.58 -12.99 -12.97
C GLY A 239 -11.60 -11.61 -13.61
N ASP A 240 -10.78 -10.64 -13.20
CA ASP A 240 -10.59 -9.43 -13.99
C ASP A 240 -9.86 -9.77 -15.30
N LYS A 241 -10.63 -9.84 -16.40
CA LYS A 241 -10.11 -10.18 -17.73
C LYS A 241 -9.03 -9.21 -18.24
N ARG A 242 -8.95 -8.00 -17.67
CA ARG A 242 -7.92 -7.01 -18.03
C ARG A 242 -6.54 -7.38 -17.48
N ILE A 243 -6.47 -8.28 -16.50
CA ILE A 243 -5.23 -8.71 -15.88
C ILE A 243 -4.34 -9.44 -16.90
N ILE A 244 -4.88 -10.35 -17.69
CA ILE A 244 -4.10 -11.22 -18.59
C ILE A 244 -3.28 -10.40 -19.60
N PRO A 245 -3.88 -9.49 -20.43
CA PRO A 245 -3.09 -8.69 -21.37
C PRO A 245 -2.05 -7.81 -20.70
N GLN A 246 -2.33 -7.32 -19.49
CA GLN A 246 -1.40 -6.50 -18.75
C GLN A 246 -0.21 -7.31 -18.22
N VAL A 247 -0.45 -8.53 -17.73
CA VAL A 247 0.61 -9.47 -17.34
C VAL A 247 1.50 -9.80 -18.53
N GLU A 248 0.92 -10.10 -19.70
CA GLU A 248 1.66 -10.37 -20.92
C GLU A 248 2.54 -9.18 -21.32
N LEU A 249 2.01 -7.95 -21.23
CA LEU A 249 2.77 -6.73 -21.53
C LEU A 249 3.99 -6.57 -20.62
N ILE A 250 3.82 -6.71 -19.31
CA ILE A 250 4.89 -6.59 -18.31
C ILE A 250 5.94 -7.69 -18.50
N ASN A 251 5.51 -8.94 -18.70
CA ASN A 251 6.41 -10.06 -18.92
C ASN A 251 7.22 -9.88 -20.22
N LYS A 252 6.60 -9.36 -21.28
CA LYS A 252 7.28 -9.04 -22.53
C LYS A 252 8.30 -7.91 -22.34
N GLU A 253 7.96 -6.85 -21.59
CA GLU A 253 8.89 -5.77 -21.24
C GLU A 253 10.11 -6.31 -20.47
N TYR A 254 9.89 -7.20 -19.51
CA TYR A 254 10.96 -7.84 -18.76
C TYR A 254 11.92 -8.61 -19.68
N ARG A 255 11.38 -9.51 -20.53
CA ARG A 255 12.18 -10.36 -21.43
C ARG A 255 12.92 -9.57 -22.49
N TYR A 256 12.37 -8.46 -22.99
CA TYR A 256 13.03 -7.64 -24.01
C TYR A 256 14.42 -7.15 -23.60
N SER A 257 14.68 -7.09 -22.31
CA SER A 257 15.98 -6.65 -21.77
C SER A 257 17.02 -7.77 -21.67
N PHE A 258 16.64 -9.02 -21.84
CA PHE A 258 17.55 -10.15 -21.76
C PHE A 258 18.34 -10.32 -23.07
N LYS A 259 19.65 -10.57 -22.93
CA LYS A 259 20.55 -10.87 -24.05
C LYS A 259 21.19 -12.22 -23.78
N SER A 260 20.91 -13.21 -24.66
CA SER A 260 21.50 -14.53 -24.58
C SER A 260 22.88 -14.57 -25.25
N LEU A 261 23.66 -15.60 -24.93
CA LEU A 261 24.79 -16.04 -25.74
C LEU A 261 24.30 -16.51 -27.12
N LYS A 262 25.21 -16.63 -28.10
CA LYS A 262 24.88 -17.13 -29.46
C LYS A 262 24.27 -18.54 -29.44
N GLU A 263 24.68 -19.37 -28.49
CA GLU A 263 24.14 -20.70 -28.23
C GLU A 263 22.83 -20.71 -27.45
N GLY A 264 22.30 -19.54 -27.08
CA GLY A 264 21.14 -19.42 -26.24
C GLY A 264 21.46 -19.47 -24.74
N LEU A 265 20.51 -19.98 -23.94
CA LEU A 265 20.73 -20.25 -22.52
C LEU A 265 21.58 -21.51 -22.36
N ILE A 266 22.63 -21.42 -21.55
CA ILE A 266 23.49 -22.55 -21.21
C ILE A 266 22.94 -23.18 -19.93
N ASP A 267 22.64 -24.47 -20.01
CA ASP A 267 22.18 -25.24 -18.86
C ASP A 267 23.24 -25.29 -17.75
N ARG A 268 22.77 -25.13 -16.54
CA ARG A 268 23.59 -25.15 -15.33
C ARG A 268 22.80 -25.64 -14.13
N ASN A 269 23.50 -26.18 -13.14
CA ASN A 269 22.89 -26.81 -11.96
C ASN A 269 21.99 -25.84 -11.20
N GLU A 270 22.32 -24.54 -11.15
CA GLU A 270 21.53 -23.52 -10.48
C GLU A 270 20.15 -23.31 -11.14
N PHE A 271 20.03 -23.58 -12.46
CA PHE A 271 18.71 -23.55 -13.11
C PHE A 271 17.82 -24.68 -12.61
N THR A 272 18.36 -25.88 -12.55
CA THR A 272 17.67 -27.06 -11.99
C THR A 272 17.26 -26.80 -10.53
N GLU A 273 18.17 -26.24 -9.73
CA GLU A 273 17.88 -25.91 -8.33
C GLU A 273 16.75 -24.87 -8.19
N CYS A 274 16.70 -23.86 -9.07
CA CYS A 274 15.60 -22.88 -9.10
C CYS A 274 14.27 -23.58 -9.42
N ILE A 275 14.25 -24.44 -10.45
CA ILE A 275 13.04 -25.17 -10.88
C ILE A 275 12.54 -26.11 -9.78
N GLU A 276 13.44 -26.89 -9.16
CA GLU A 276 13.08 -27.75 -8.03
C GLU A 276 12.51 -26.97 -6.85
N THR A 277 13.03 -25.76 -6.59
CA THR A 277 12.55 -24.90 -5.53
C THR A 277 11.14 -24.37 -5.81
N ILE A 278 10.83 -24.04 -7.09
CA ILE A 278 9.47 -23.67 -7.52
C ILE A 278 8.52 -24.86 -7.36
N ASN A 279 8.93 -26.06 -7.77
CA ASN A 279 8.12 -27.28 -7.64
C ASN A 279 7.82 -27.65 -6.19
N ASN A 280 8.74 -27.30 -5.26
CA ASN A 280 8.55 -27.44 -3.83
C ASN A 280 7.75 -26.26 -3.22
N GLU A 281 7.25 -25.33 -4.05
CA GLU A 281 6.45 -24.19 -3.62
C GLU A 281 7.15 -23.31 -2.57
N GLN A 282 8.47 -23.22 -2.64
CA GLN A 282 9.32 -22.45 -1.74
C GLN A 282 9.80 -21.16 -2.41
N SER A 283 9.64 -20.03 -1.72
CA SER A 283 10.19 -18.74 -2.17
C SER A 283 11.70 -18.69 -1.97
N PHE A 284 12.42 -17.97 -2.85
CA PHE A 284 13.88 -17.93 -2.79
C PHE A 284 14.49 -16.63 -3.30
N VAL A 285 15.77 -16.46 -2.99
CA VAL A 285 16.58 -15.34 -3.45
C VAL A 285 17.70 -15.86 -4.32
N ILE A 286 17.76 -15.41 -5.57
CA ILE A 286 18.90 -15.61 -6.46
C ILE A 286 19.96 -14.55 -6.16
N SER A 287 21.14 -14.97 -5.72
CA SER A 287 22.24 -14.07 -5.45
C SER A 287 23.48 -14.43 -6.29
N GLY A 288 24.36 -13.47 -6.53
CA GLY A 288 25.60 -13.69 -7.26
C GLY A 288 26.28 -12.37 -7.61
N ASN A 289 27.53 -12.43 -8.02
CA ASN A 289 28.28 -11.24 -8.41
C ASN A 289 27.75 -10.62 -9.71
N ALA A 290 28.16 -9.38 -9.99
CA ALA A 290 27.81 -8.73 -11.24
C ALA A 290 28.34 -9.55 -12.44
N GLY A 291 27.51 -9.72 -13.47
CA GLY A 291 27.90 -10.46 -14.68
C GLY A 291 27.82 -12.00 -14.60
N TYR A 292 27.52 -12.59 -13.43
CA TYR A 292 27.51 -14.05 -13.23
C TYR A 292 26.29 -14.77 -13.81
N GLY A 293 25.41 -14.07 -14.50
CA GLY A 293 24.30 -14.70 -15.24
C GLY A 293 23.03 -14.89 -14.43
N LYS A 294 22.79 -14.07 -13.37
CA LYS A 294 21.52 -14.07 -12.63
C LYS A 294 20.32 -13.92 -13.55
N SER A 295 20.39 -13.01 -14.54
CA SER A 295 19.32 -12.83 -15.53
C SER A 295 19.12 -14.06 -16.43
N GLY A 296 20.14 -14.90 -16.63
CA GLY A 296 20.00 -16.19 -17.31
C GLY A 296 19.19 -17.19 -16.47
N CYS A 297 19.37 -17.19 -15.14
CA CYS A 297 18.53 -17.99 -14.24
C CYS A 297 17.08 -17.56 -14.26
N THR A 298 16.82 -16.25 -14.25
CA THR A 298 15.43 -15.78 -14.33
C THR A 298 14.81 -16.15 -15.67
N GLU A 299 15.52 -16.01 -16.78
CA GLU A 299 15.01 -16.43 -18.10
C GLU A 299 14.70 -17.93 -18.16
N ALA A 300 15.56 -18.77 -17.53
CA ALA A 300 15.30 -20.21 -17.42
C ALA A 300 14.02 -20.50 -16.62
N ILE A 301 13.80 -19.76 -15.52
CA ILE A 301 12.57 -19.84 -14.73
C ILE A 301 11.35 -19.47 -15.58
N LEU A 302 11.41 -18.35 -16.34
CA LEU A 302 10.29 -17.90 -17.15
C LEU A 302 9.96 -18.90 -18.27
N ASN A 303 11.00 -19.46 -18.93
CA ASN A 303 10.82 -20.51 -19.94
C ASN A 303 10.18 -21.76 -19.34
N TYR A 304 10.58 -22.14 -18.12
CA TYR A 304 9.95 -23.23 -17.40
C TYR A 304 8.50 -22.95 -17.08
N CYS A 305 8.18 -21.74 -16.56
CA CYS A 305 6.81 -21.35 -16.27
C CYS A 305 5.91 -21.40 -17.52
N GLU A 306 6.39 -20.94 -18.68
CA GLU A 306 5.64 -21.02 -19.93
C GLU A 306 5.41 -22.46 -20.38
N LYS A 307 6.44 -23.30 -20.31
CA LYS A 307 6.36 -24.71 -20.69
C LYS A 307 5.36 -25.50 -19.85
N GLU A 308 5.31 -25.23 -18.55
CA GLU A 308 4.48 -25.95 -17.57
C GLU A 308 3.13 -25.22 -17.28
N ASP A 309 2.80 -24.17 -18.05
CA ASP A 309 1.58 -23.35 -17.86
C ASP A 309 1.42 -22.83 -16.43
N ILE A 310 2.56 -22.36 -15.84
CA ILE A 310 2.61 -21.73 -14.52
C ILE A 310 2.46 -20.21 -14.71
N PRO A 311 1.38 -19.59 -14.18
CA PRO A 311 1.23 -18.14 -14.23
C PRO A 311 2.37 -17.41 -13.53
N TYR A 312 2.90 -16.36 -14.17
CA TYR A 312 3.96 -15.56 -13.58
C TYR A 312 3.84 -14.07 -13.90
N ILE A 313 4.45 -13.25 -13.05
CA ILE A 313 4.73 -11.84 -13.30
C ILE A 313 6.20 -11.60 -13.01
N ALA A 314 6.92 -10.97 -13.94
CA ALA A 314 8.34 -10.65 -13.80
C ALA A 314 8.57 -9.15 -14.00
N ILE A 315 9.22 -8.50 -13.03
CA ILE A 315 9.46 -7.06 -13.02
C ILE A 315 10.92 -6.76 -12.70
N LYS A 316 11.50 -5.77 -13.41
CA LYS A 316 12.81 -5.19 -13.10
C LYS A 316 12.65 -3.95 -12.25
N LEU A 317 13.10 -4.02 -11.00
CA LEU A 317 12.95 -2.97 -10.00
C LEU A 317 13.78 -1.71 -10.31
N ASP A 318 14.82 -1.82 -11.14
CA ASP A 318 15.59 -0.66 -11.62
C ASP A 318 14.83 0.18 -12.67
N ARG A 319 13.84 -0.40 -13.35
CA ARG A 319 13.02 0.27 -14.36
C ARG A 319 11.64 0.65 -13.85
N ARG A 320 11.10 -0.15 -12.98
CA ARG A 320 9.78 0.01 -12.36
C ARG A 320 9.97 0.06 -10.85
N ILE A 321 10.40 1.21 -10.35
CA ILE A 321 10.71 1.40 -8.93
C ILE A 321 9.40 1.41 -8.14
N PRO A 322 9.25 0.53 -7.13
CA PRO A 322 8.07 0.56 -6.26
C PRO A 322 8.02 1.87 -5.45
N HIS A 323 6.84 2.44 -5.29
CA HIS A 323 6.60 3.62 -4.45
C HIS A 323 5.16 3.67 -3.97
N GLY A 324 4.87 4.54 -3.00
CA GLY A 324 3.57 4.61 -2.35
C GLY A 324 3.30 3.33 -1.54
N ASN A 325 2.44 2.51 -2.08
CA ASN A 325 2.11 1.19 -1.56
C ASN A 325 1.90 0.19 -2.71
N SER A 326 1.69 -1.08 -2.38
CA SER A 326 1.50 -2.14 -3.38
C SER A 326 0.30 -1.90 -4.31
N GLU A 327 -0.76 -1.26 -3.83
CA GLU A 327 -1.94 -0.90 -4.61
C GLU A 327 -1.64 0.22 -5.62
N ILE A 328 -1.02 1.32 -5.16
CA ILE A 328 -0.65 2.46 -6.00
C ILE A 328 0.32 2.02 -7.08
N TRP A 329 1.37 1.29 -6.67
CA TRP A 329 2.35 0.77 -7.62
C TRP A 329 1.72 -0.21 -8.63
N GLY A 330 0.82 -1.08 -8.18
CA GLY A 330 0.08 -1.97 -9.06
C GLY A 330 -0.81 -1.22 -10.06
N GLN A 331 -1.46 -0.12 -9.65
CA GLN A 331 -2.26 0.74 -10.53
C GLN A 331 -1.40 1.42 -11.60
N GLU A 332 -0.22 1.88 -11.28
CA GLU A 332 0.72 2.43 -12.27
C GLU A 332 1.25 1.38 -13.26
N LEU A 333 1.36 0.15 -12.80
CA LEU A 333 1.64 -0.99 -13.67
C LEU A 333 0.43 -1.41 -14.53
N GLY A 334 -0.71 -0.72 -14.37
CA GLY A 334 -1.94 -0.96 -15.15
C GLY A 334 -2.86 -2.04 -14.60
N PHE A 335 -2.67 -2.45 -13.34
CA PHE A 335 -3.59 -3.36 -12.65
C PHE A 335 -4.68 -2.61 -11.88
N ALA A 336 -5.74 -3.29 -11.48
CA ALA A 336 -6.78 -2.70 -10.64
C ALA A 336 -6.33 -2.49 -9.18
N GLY A 337 -5.24 -3.15 -8.76
CA GLY A 337 -4.69 -3.11 -7.42
C GLY A 337 -3.32 -3.79 -7.39
N SER A 338 -2.92 -4.32 -6.22
CA SER A 338 -1.62 -4.98 -6.05
C SER A 338 -1.37 -6.10 -7.06
N ILE A 339 -0.13 -6.16 -7.59
CA ILE A 339 0.30 -7.21 -8.52
C ILE A 339 0.21 -8.62 -7.92
N VAL A 340 0.32 -8.73 -6.60
CA VAL A 340 0.16 -10.01 -5.89
C VAL A 340 -1.26 -10.52 -6.02
N TYR A 341 -2.25 -9.66 -5.85
CA TYR A 341 -3.66 -10.03 -6.04
C TYR A 341 -3.98 -10.28 -7.51
N ALA A 342 -3.37 -9.52 -8.43
CA ALA A 342 -3.50 -9.77 -9.87
C ALA A 342 -2.96 -11.17 -10.23
N LEU A 343 -1.76 -11.52 -9.75
CA LEU A 343 -1.18 -12.83 -9.96
C LEU A 343 -2.04 -13.95 -9.33
N ASN A 344 -2.56 -13.71 -8.14
CA ASN A 344 -3.48 -14.64 -7.48
C ASN A 344 -4.74 -14.89 -8.32
N ALA A 345 -5.34 -13.85 -8.87
CA ALA A 345 -6.57 -13.95 -9.67
C ALA A 345 -6.40 -14.80 -10.94
N ILE A 346 -5.25 -14.68 -11.62
CA ILE A 346 -4.96 -15.48 -12.84
C ILE A 346 -4.47 -16.89 -12.53
N SER A 347 -3.90 -17.13 -11.35
CA SER A 347 -3.31 -18.42 -11.01
C SER A 347 -4.28 -19.41 -10.37
N LYS A 348 -5.40 -18.94 -9.80
CA LYS A 348 -6.41 -19.78 -9.12
C LYS A 348 -5.76 -20.83 -8.20
N ASP A 349 -5.92 -22.11 -8.55
CA ASP A 349 -5.41 -23.25 -7.79
C ASP A 349 -4.06 -23.78 -8.30
N LYS A 350 -3.39 -23.04 -9.19
CA LYS A 350 -2.06 -23.36 -9.70
C LYS A 350 -0.96 -22.69 -8.88
N THR A 351 0.22 -23.29 -8.83
CA THR A 351 1.43 -22.59 -8.41
C THR A 351 1.63 -21.36 -9.29
N ALA A 352 2.10 -20.26 -8.73
CA ALA A 352 2.39 -19.04 -9.46
C ALA A 352 3.74 -18.47 -9.06
N VAL A 353 4.37 -17.69 -9.93
CA VAL A 353 5.71 -17.16 -9.69
C VAL A 353 5.73 -15.63 -9.85
N LEU A 354 6.20 -14.92 -8.82
CA LEU A 354 6.47 -13.48 -8.86
C LEU A 354 7.99 -13.27 -8.86
N VAL A 355 8.53 -12.76 -9.95
CA VAL A 355 9.97 -12.45 -10.08
C VAL A 355 10.18 -10.95 -9.92
N LEU A 356 10.99 -10.56 -8.93
CA LEU A 356 11.40 -9.19 -8.64
C LEU A 356 12.92 -9.09 -8.79
N ASP A 357 13.34 -8.65 -9.97
CA ASP A 357 14.76 -8.61 -10.36
C ASP A 357 15.40 -7.26 -10.04
N GLN A 358 16.70 -7.26 -9.74
CA GLN A 358 17.52 -6.10 -9.39
C GLN A 358 17.10 -5.39 -8.10
N LEU A 359 16.81 -6.17 -7.04
CA LEU A 359 16.49 -5.62 -5.72
C LEU A 359 17.57 -4.65 -5.20
N ASP A 360 18.83 -4.88 -5.54
CA ASP A 360 19.97 -4.02 -5.21
C ASP A 360 19.88 -2.61 -5.84
N ALA A 361 19.10 -2.42 -6.90
CA ALA A 361 18.90 -1.10 -7.50
C ALA A 361 18.13 -0.14 -6.58
N LEU A 362 17.27 -0.65 -5.70
CA LEU A 362 16.50 0.16 -4.77
C LEU A 362 17.37 0.89 -3.75
N ARG A 363 18.60 0.43 -3.50
CA ARG A 363 19.56 1.08 -2.62
C ARG A 363 20.05 2.45 -3.14
N TRP A 364 20.13 2.62 -4.47
CA TRP A 364 20.74 3.78 -5.10
C TRP A 364 19.79 4.96 -5.29
N THR A 365 18.50 4.76 -5.13
CA THR A 365 17.48 5.81 -5.19
C THR A 365 17.36 6.50 -3.82
N GLN A 366 18.28 7.42 -3.49
CA GLN A 366 18.45 8.02 -2.16
C GLN A 366 17.19 8.65 -1.55
N ALA A 367 16.24 9.11 -2.35
CA ALA A 367 15.01 9.74 -1.85
C ALA A 367 13.92 8.74 -1.43
N ASN A 368 13.85 7.54 -2.05
CA ASN A 368 12.71 6.62 -1.92
C ASN A 368 13.09 5.17 -1.62
N SER A 369 14.33 4.88 -1.21
CA SER A 369 14.79 3.49 -0.99
C SER A 369 14.01 2.77 0.13
N SER A 370 13.68 3.46 1.22
CA SER A 370 12.89 2.91 2.32
C SER A 370 11.45 2.63 1.90
N GLU A 371 10.84 3.49 1.10
CA GLU A 371 9.50 3.33 0.57
C GLU A 371 9.40 2.14 -0.40
N ALA A 372 10.33 2.04 -1.35
CA ALA A 372 10.35 0.92 -2.30
C ALA A 372 10.53 -0.43 -1.61
N LEU A 373 11.38 -0.50 -0.57
CA LEU A 373 11.55 -1.71 0.23
C LEU A 373 10.32 -2.00 1.10
N ALA A 374 9.63 -0.97 1.60
CA ALA A 374 8.36 -1.13 2.31
C ALA A 374 7.28 -1.76 1.41
N VAL A 375 7.19 -1.32 0.15
CA VAL A 375 6.29 -1.95 -0.84
C VAL A 375 6.67 -3.42 -1.10
N CYS A 376 7.96 -3.74 -1.20
CA CYS A 376 8.42 -5.13 -1.32
C CYS A 376 8.02 -5.96 -0.08
N MET A 377 8.17 -5.40 1.12
CA MET A 377 7.75 -6.05 2.37
C MET A 377 6.25 -6.28 2.41
N GLU A 378 5.47 -5.31 1.98
CA GLU A 378 4.01 -5.42 1.87
C GLU A 378 3.60 -6.56 0.92
N MET A 379 4.22 -6.67 -0.26
CA MET A 379 3.97 -7.77 -1.19
C MET A 379 4.34 -9.13 -0.60
N ILE A 380 5.45 -9.23 0.14
CA ILE A 380 5.83 -10.45 0.87
C ILE A 380 4.73 -10.84 1.86
N ARG A 381 4.19 -9.90 2.61
CA ARG A 381 3.08 -10.13 3.55
C ARG A 381 1.81 -10.58 2.84
N GLN A 382 1.45 -9.93 1.72
CA GLN A 382 0.30 -10.32 0.91
C GLN A 382 0.43 -11.77 0.40
N VAL A 383 1.60 -12.16 -0.09
CA VAL A 383 1.85 -13.55 -0.53
C VAL A 383 1.78 -14.52 0.65
N GLY A 384 2.35 -14.17 1.79
CA GLY A 384 2.25 -14.99 3.01
C GLY A 384 0.78 -15.21 3.41
N TYR A 385 -0.03 -14.15 3.39
CA TYR A 385 -1.47 -14.22 3.64
C TYR A 385 -2.19 -15.13 2.65
N LEU A 386 -2.00 -14.91 1.34
CA LEU A 386 -2.64 -15.72 0.31
C LEU A 386 -2.24 -17.19 0.39
N ASN A 387 -0.97 -17.46 0.63
CA ASN A 387 -0.43 -18.82 0.72
C ASN A 387 -0.97 -19.62 1.93
N TYR A 388 -1.51 -18.93 2.94
CA TYR A 388 -2.18 -19.60 4.04
C TYR A 388 -3.49 -20.27 3.60
N GLU A 389 -4.23 -19.66 2.66
CA GLU A 389 -5.52 -20.15 2.17
C GLU A 389 -5.41 -20.97 0.88
N ARG A 390 -4.32 -20.84 0.13
CA ARG A 390 -4.16 -21.48 -1.17
C ARG A 390 -3.71 -22.93 -1.06
N ALA A 391 -4.28 -23.80 -1.89
CA ALA A 391 -3.83 -25.18 -2.04
C ALA A 391 -2.46 -25.27 -2.72
N LYS A 392 -2.21 -24.38 -3.70
CA LYS A 392 -0.95 -24.20 -4.41
C LYS A 392 -0.41 -22.80 -4.17
N LYS A 393 0.88 -22.68 -3.86
CA LYS A 393 1.46 -21.44 -3.37
C LYS A 393 1.90 -20.48 -4.47
N ILE A 394 1.93 -19.20 -4.14
CA ILE A 394 2.66 -18.18 -4.90
C ILE A 394 4.10 -18.19 -4.41
N VAL A 395 5.04 -18.37 -5.32
CA VAL A 395 6.47 -18.36 -5.08
C VAL A 395 7.03 -17.00 -5.44
N ILE A 396 7.67 -16.31 -4.50
CA ILE A 396 8.39 -15.07 -4.80
C ILE A 396 9.85 -15.40 -5.07
N VAL A 397 10.39 -14.83 -6.14
CA VAL A 397 11.79 -14.92 -6.52
C VAL A 397 12.38 -13.50 -6.52
N PHE A 398 13.22 -13.20 -5.55
CA PHE A 398 14.04 -12.00 -5.59
C PHE A 398 15.38 -12.28 -6.25
N VAL A 399 15.87 -11.29 -7.01
CA VAL A 399 17.20 -11.35 -7.60
C VAL A 399 18.01 -10.15 -7.12
N CYS A 400 19.17 -10.42 -6.51
CA CYS A 400 20.00 -9.42 -5.86
C CYS A 400 21.49 -9.68 -6.06
N ARG A 401 22.33 -8.66 -5.95
CA ARG A 401 23.77 -8.85 -5.85
C ARG A 401 24.14 -9.48 -4.51
N ASN A 402 25.09 -10.41 -4.53
CA ASN A 402 25.53 -11.08 -3.31
C ASN A 402 26.07 -10.12 -2.25
N TYR A 403 26.79 -9.07 -2.68
CA TYR A 403 27.31 -8.06 -1.78
C TYR A 403 26.18 -7.33 -1.02
N ASP A 404 25.13 -6.90 -1.72
CA ASP A 404 24.03 -6.15 -1.13
C ASP A 404 23.17 -7.03 -0.21
N LEU A 405 22.93 -8.29 -0.61
CA LEU A 405 22.23 -9.27 0.21
C LEU A 405 22.91 -9.51 1.57
N HIS A 406 24.26 -9.42 1.64
CA HIS A 406 25.00 -9.67 2.88
C HIS A 406 25.34 -8.42 3.69
N ASN A 407 25.40 -7.24 3.06
CA ASN A 407 25.90 -6.02 3.70
C ASN A 407 24.87 -4.91 3.86
N ASP A 408 23.73 -4.99 3.18
CA ASP A 408 22.65 -4.01 3.35
C ASP A 408 21.62 -4.52 4.36
N ASN A 409 21.49 -3.82 5.49
CA ASN A 409 20.58 -4.22 6.57
C ASN A 409 19.11 -4.14 6.16
N ASN A 410 18.74 -3.18 5.29
CA ASN A 410 17.37 -3.03 4.83
C ASN A 410 16.97 -4.18 3.88
N ILE A 411 17.89 -4.59 2.99
CA ILE A 411 17.68 -5.77 2.13
C ILE A 411 17.65 -7.04 2.97
N LYS A 412 18.52 -7.19 3.97
CA LYS A 412 18.52 -8.33 4.88
C LYS A 412 17.21 -8.49 5.61
N SER A 413 16.65 -7.38 6.10
CA SER A 413 15.40 -7.39 6.87
C SER A 413 14.21 -7.96 6.10
N LEU A 414 14.22 -7.90 4.76
CA LEU A 414 13.18 -8.54 3.93
C LEU A 414 13.15 -10.07 4.09
N PHE A 415 14.29 -10.68 4.43
CA PHE A 415 14.48 -12.14 4.47
C PHE A 415 14.76 -12.67 5.88
N GLU A 416 14.88 -11.80 6.88
CA GLU A 416 15.14 -12.17 8.26
C GLU A 416 13.87 -12.63 8.98
N ARG A 417 14.11 -13.42 10.01
CA ARG A 417 13.05 -13.98 10.82
C ARG A 417 12.57 -13.00 11.88
N ASP A 418 11.40 -12.38 11.70
CA ASP A 418 10.71 -11.66 12.76
C ASP A 418 9.65 -12.56 13.42
N GLY A 419 9.83 -12.84 14.71
CA GLY A 419 8.83 -13.38 15.62
C GLY A 419 7.99 -14.60 15.16
N ASP A 420 7.06 -14.96 15.99
CA ASP A 420 6.14 -16.11 15.90
C ASP A 420 4.94 -15.87 14.94
N ASN A 421 5.19 -15.46 13.69
CA ASN A 421 4.12 -15.14 12.75
C ASN A 421 3.80 -16.32 11.83
N THR A 422 2.57 -16.84 11.89
CA THR A 422 2.08 -17.99 11.11
C THR A 422 1.97 -17.72 9.60
N LEU A 423 2.01 -16.44 9.17
CA LEU A 423 1.90 -16.02 7.76
C LEU A 423 3.26 -15.88 7.06
N ARG A 424 4.27 -16.54 7.57
CA ARG A 424 5.65 -16.32 7.22
C ARG A 424 6.09 -17.09 5.98
N ILE A 425 6.91 -16.43 5.14
CA ILE A 425 7.60 -17.06 4.01
C ILE A 425 8.99 -17.56 4.46
N GLU A 426 9.26 -18.84 4.20
CA GLU A 426 10.60 -19.41 4.34
C GLU A 426 11.40 -19.19 3.06
N TRP A 427 12.58 -18.58 3.21
CA TRP A 427 13.42 -18.22 2.08
C TRP A 427 14.56 -19.21 1.88
N LYS A 428 14.68 -19.75 0.66
CA LYS A 428 15.89 -20.44 0.20
C LYS A 428 16.84 -19.44 -0.46
N LYS A 429 18.14 -19.60 -0.31
CA LYS A 429 19.14 -18.76 -0.97
C LYS A 429 19.87 -19.60 -2.02
N ILE A 430 19.83 -19.17 -3.28
CA ILE A 430 20.52 -19.83 -4.41
C ILE A 430 21.62 -18.89 -4.88
N PHE A 431 22.86 -19.36 -4.82
CA PHE A 431 24.03 -18.58 -5.21
C PHE A 431 24.50 -18.97 -6.60
N ILE A 432 24.53 -17.99 -7.51
CA ILE A 432 24.99 -18.18 -8.89
C ILE A 432 26.49 -17.98 -8.96
N LYS A 433 27.20 -19.02 -9.43
CA LYS A 433 28.65 -19.03 -9.65
C LYS A 433 28.97 -18.56 -11.07
N ASP A 434 30.24 -18.37 -11.37
CA ASP A 434 30.77 -18.27 -12.72
C ASP A 434 30.66 -19.59 -13.46
N PHE A 435 30.90 -19.58 -14.76
CA PHE A 435 30.91 -20.80 -15.57
C PHE A 435 32.14 -21.68 -15.28
N ASP A 436 31.91 -22.96 -15.31
CA ASP A 436 33.03 -23.92 -15.33
C ASP A 436 33.85 -23.79 -16.62
N ASP A 437 35.11 -24.14 -16.52
CA ASP A 437 36.06 -24.11 -17.66
C ASP A 437 35.59 -24.95 -18.86
N SER A 438 34.88 -26.03 -18.61
CA SER A 438 34.27 -26.90 -19.64
C SER A 438 33.19 -26.15 -20.46
N ILE A 439 32.42 -25.27 -19.84
CA ILE A 439 31.42 -24.44 -20.50
C ILE A 439 32.12 -23.41 -21.39
N VAL A 440 33.12 -22.72 -20.86
CA VAL A 440 33.92 -21.77 -21.63
C VAL A 440 34.55 -22.42 -22.83
N LYS A 441 35.13 -23.62 -22.65
CA LYS A 441 35.74 -24.40 -23.76
C LYS A 441 34.71 -24.75 -24.83
N LYS A 442 33.51 -25.17 -24.43
CA LYS A 442 32.41 -25.49 -25.36
C LYS A 442 31.98 -24.27 -26.19
N VAL A 443 31.82 -23.09 -25.54
CA VAL A 443 31.33 -21.86 -26.17
C VAL A 443 32.39 -21.19 -27.05
N VAL A 444 33.65 -21.17 -26.61
CA VAL A 444 34.78 -20.60 -27.35
C VAL A 444 35.21 -21.49 -28.53
N GLY A 445 35.02 -22.79 -28.38
CA GLY A 445 35.38 -23.77 -29.40
C GLY A 445 36.90 -23.88 -29.65
N PRO A 446 37.34 -24.09 -30.91
CA PRO A 446 38.75 -24.32 -31.22
C PRO A 446 39.72 -23.23 -30.76
N LYS A 447 39.27 -21.96 -30.70
CA LYS A 447 40.09 -20.83 -30.24
C LYS A 447 40.46 -20.93 -28.74
N TYR A 448 39.81 -21.82 -27.97
CA TYR A 448 40.02 -21.96 -26.53
C TYR A 448 41.48 -22.31 -26.18
N GLU A 449 42.13 -23.21 -26.96
CA GLU A 449 43.49 -23.68 -26.66
C GLU A 449 44.52 -22.56 -26.85
N ASP A 450 44.24 -21.57 -27.70
CA ASP A 450 45.08 -20.40 -27.95
C ASP A 450 44.97 -19.33 -26.86
N LEU A 451 43.97 -19.44 -25.95
CA LEU A 451 43.74 -18.46 -24.91
C LEU A 451 44.69 -18.64 -23.72
N THR A 452 45.20 -17.53 -23.19
CA THR A 452 45.98 -17.53 -21.96
C THR A 452 45.11 -17.97 -20.76
N LEU A 453 45.72 -18.54 -19.72
CA LEU A 453 45.02 -18.91 -18.48
C LEU A 453 44.23 -17.72 -17.87
N LYS A 454 44.79 -16.50 -17.98
CA LYS A 454 44.13 -15.29 -17.50
C LYS A 454 42.85 -14.98 -18.29
N THR A 455 42.93 -15.13 -19.61
CA THR A 455 41.76 -14.91 -20.50
C THR A 455 40.70 -15.98 -20.26
N ARG A 456 41.07 -17.26 -20.12
CA ARG A 456 40.13 -18.33 -19.81
C ARG A 456 39.36 -18.05 -18.52
N ARG A 457 40.04 -17.60 -17.45
CA ARG A 457 39.38 -17.19 -16.17
C ARG A 457 38.44 -15.98 -16.33
N LEU A 458 38.82 -15.00 -17.14
CA LEU A 458 37.96 -13.84 -17.43
C LEU A 458 36.66 -14.27 -18.14
N LEU A 459 36.77 -15.26 -19.06
CA LEU A 459 35.62 -15.76 -19.82
C LEU A 459 34.70 -16.70 -19.01
N GLN A 460 35.12 -17.15 -17.82
CA GLN A 460 34.21 -17.86 -16.89
C GLN A 460 33.06 -16.93 -16.40
N VAL A 461 33.26 -15.63 -16.42
CA VAL A 461 32.18 -14.68 -16.12
C VAL A 461 31.25 -14.55 -17.34
N PRO A 462 29.95 -14.94 -17.24
CA PRO A 462 29.03 -14.99 -18.38
C PRO A 462 28.93 -13.70 -19.18
N SER A 463 28.98 -12.55 -18.53
CA SER A 463 28.94 -11.24 -19.22
C SER A 463 30.19 -11.00 -20.08
N ASN A 464 31.37 -11.47 -19.63
CA ASN A 464 32.60 -11.33 -20.40
C ASN A 464 32.60 -12.29 -21.60
N LEU A 465 32.06 -13.49 -21.42
CA LEU A 465 31.88 -14.45 -22.50
C LEU A 465 30.93 -13.94 -23.57
N TYR A 466 29.82 -13.28 -23.16
CA TYR A 466 28.91 -12.60 -24.07
C TYR A 466 29.62 -11.51 -24.87
N ILE A 467 30.36 -10.62 -24.20
CA ILE A 467 31.10 -9.54 -24.88
C ILE A 467 32.12 -10.13 -25.86
N TRP A 468 32.86 -11.18 -25.43
CA TRP A 468 33.86 -11.84 -26.29
C TRP A 468 33.24 -12.39 -27.57
N GLN A 469 32.04 -12.99 -27.52
CA GLN A 469 31.35 -13.50 -28.71
C GLN A 469 30.93 -12.39 -29.71
N HIS A 470 30.82 -11.14 -29.26
CA HIS A 470 30.35 -10.00 -30.06
C HIS A 470 31.48 -9.01 -30.40
N LEU A 471 32.74 -9.32 -30.05
CA LEU A 471 33.89 -8.48 -30.40
C LEU A 471 34.30 -8.60 -31.88
N ASP A 472 33.89 -9.65 -32.57
CA ASP A 472 34.21 -9.93 -33.98
C ASP A 472 33.07 -9.43 -34.94
N GLU A 473 32.05 -8.77 -34.42
CA GLU A 473 30.98 -8.07 -35.18
C GLU A 473 31.24 -6.55 -35.23
#